data_97974f29b5d7710311012bfcd5bcd82e
#
_entry.id   97974f29b5d7710311012bfcd5bcd82e
#
_cell.length_a   1.000
_cell.length_b   1.000
_cell.length_c   1.000
_cell.angle_alpha   90.00
_cell.angle_beta   90.00
_cell.angle_gamma   90.00
#
_symmetry.space_group_name_H-M   'P 1'
#
loop_
_entity.id
_entity.type
_entity.pdbx_description
1 polymer ?
#
loop_
_entity_poly.entity_id
_entity_poly.type
_entity_poly.pdbx_seq_one_letter_code
_entity_poly.pdbx_strand_id
1 'polypeptide(L)'
;MPDTLHVHRDKDFLSDFLRRYWFAPPVALWRSIEAKTLSTLDFPAPMLDFGCGDGRFTEAIFGKQAGIYGCDIAPRELPAARDSGVYRHGVQWADGHHLPYRDSAFGTVYSNSVIEHIPDPQHVLPELARVLRPGGLLVLTVPSDRFRELLDGVRTAPTKQAAEQYARSVDQLFAHHHYYTADEWRVLFATVNVKLIEVRYYVSPEAEQQWDRMNRAYGIGKRSLFNVLASPRLRSLGYQSAMARLVHDRLITQLRPYYDARVTDCGGGLLVVGRKLN
;
A
#
# COMPACT_ATOMS: atom_id res chain seq x y z
N MET A 1 1.59 -16.74 -20.99
CA MET A 1 1.27 -15.58 -20.13
C MET A 1 1.89 -14.35 -20.77
N PRO A 2 1.35 -13.15 -20.59
CA PRO A 2 2.02 -11.95 -21.09
C PRO A 2 3.38 -11.79 -20.40
N ASP A 3 4.36 -11.20 -21.09
CA ASP A 3 5.69 -10.96 -20.53
C ASP A 3 5.66 -9.86 -19.46
N THR A 4 4.70 -8.95 -19.56
CA THR A 4 4.49 -7.82 -18.64
C THR A 4 3.00 -7.68 -18.36
N LEU A 5 2.64 -7.35 -17.13
CA LEU A 5 1.25 -7.13 -16.73
C LEU A 5 0.74 -5.80 -17.28
N HIS A 6 -0.53 -5.78 -17.66
CA HIS A 6 -1.22 -4.53 -17.98
C HIS A 6 -1.45 -3.72 -16.71
N VAL A 7 -1.21 -2.42 -16.79
CA VAL A 7 -1.41 -1.46 -15.69
C VAL A 7 -2.31 -0.33 -16.19
N HIS A 8 -3.31 0.05 -15.38
CA HIS A 8 -4.23 1.15 -15.70
C HIS A 8 -3.56 2.52 -15.53
N ARG A 9 -2.74 2.96 -16.50
CA ARG A 9 -1.93 4.19 -16.38
C ARG A 9 -2.74 5.48 -16.43
N ASP A 10 -3.82 5.51 -17.23
CA ASP A 10 -4.65 6.71 -17.46
C ASP A 10 -5.84 6.81 -16.51
N LYS A 11 -5.89 5.97 -15.49
CA LYS A 11 -7.01 5.92 -14.54
C LYS A 11 -6.94 7.06 -13.53
N ASP A 12 -8.07 7.73 -13.29
CA ASP A 12 -8.25 8.63 -12.16
C ASP A 12 -8.43 7.80 -10.87
N PHE A 13 -7.31 7.45 -10.24
CA PHE A 13 -7.34 6.66 -9.02
C PHE A 13 -8.00 7.38 -7.85
N LEU A 14 -7.92 8.72 -7.77
CA LEU A 14 -8.61 9.45 -6.69
C LEU A 14 -10.12 9.24 -6.78
N SER A 15 -10.68 9.40 -7.97
CA SER A 15 -12.11 9.16 -8.20
C SER A 15 -12.52 7.72 -7.88
N ASP A 16 -11.72 6.74 -8.31
CA ASP A 16 -12.00 5.31 -8.05
C ASP A 16 -11.93 4.98 -6.56
N PHE A 17 -10.86 5.40 -5.88
CA PHE A 17 -10.67 5.07 -4.47
C PHE A 17 -11.63 5.80 -3.53
N LEU A 18 -12.05 7.03 -3.83
CA LEU A 18 -13.10 7.72 -3.07
C LEU A 18 -14.44 6.96 -3.11
N ARG A 19 -14.74 6.27 -4.21
CA ARG A 19 -15.93 5.42 -4.33
C ARG A 19 -15.75 4.08 -3.63
N ARG A 20 -14.58 3.44 -3.77
CA ARG A 20 -14.26 2.15 -3.14
C ARG A 20 -14.16 2.23 -1.62
N TYR A 21 -13.53 3.29 -1.13
CA TYR A 21 -13.26 3.55 0.29
C TYR A 21 -14.04 4.76 0.82
N TRP A 22 -15.28 4.95 0.36
CA TRP A 22 -16.14 6.07 0.79
C TRP A 22 -16.26 6.17 2.31
N PHE A 23 -16.15 5.05 3.02
CA PHE A 23 -16.22 4.96 4.47
C PHE A 23 -14.90 5.28 5.18
N ALA A 24 -13.80 5.40 4.44
CA ALA A 24 -12.45 5.68 4.95
C ALA A 24 -11.70 6.66 4.00
N PRO A 25 -12.14 7.92 3.89
CA PRO A 25 -11.54 8.89 2.98
C PRO A 25 -10.03 9.11 3.14
N PRO A 26 -9.42 9.06 4.36
CA PRO A 26 -7.96 9.13 4.46
C PRO A 26 -7.29 7.94 3.76
N VAL A 27 -7.85 6.74 3.87
CA VAL A 27 -7.35 5.57 3.13
C VAL A 27 -7.49 5.78 1.62
N ALA A 28 -8.63 6.35 1.17
CA ALA A 28 -8.84 6.66 -0.25
C ALA A 28 -7.76 7.61 -0.80
N LEU A 29 -7.42 8.67 -0.07
CA LEU A 29 -6.38 9.63 -0.49
C LEU A 29 -5.02 8.93 -0.60
N TRP A 30 -4.57 8.27 0.46
CA TRP A 30 -3.26 7.60 0.47
C TRP A 30 -3.16 6.56 -0.65
N ARG A 31 -4.11 5.63 -0.72
CA ARG A 31 -4.14 4.55 -1.70
C ARG A 31 -4.24 5.06 -3.14
N SER A 32 -4.92 6.18 -3.39
CA SER A 32 -4.99 6.75 -4.73
C SER A 32 -3.63 7.29 -5.21
N ILE A 33 -2.88 8.00 -4.35
CA ILE A 33 -1.54 8.50 -4.66
C ILE A 33 -0.58 7.34 -4.87
N GLU A 34 -0.65 6.33 -4.04
CA GLU A 34 0.15 5.11 -4.13
C GLU A 34 -0.12 4.35 -5.44
N ALA A 35 -1.39 4.16 -5.81
CA ALA A 35 -1.78 3.53 -7.06
C ALA A 35 -1.30 4.32 -8.29
N LYS A 36 -1.40 5.66 -8.26
CA LYS A 36 -0.86 6.55 -9.29
C LYS A 36 0.66 6.37 -9.43
N THR A 37 1.36 6.26 -8.32
CA THR A 37 2.81 6.04 -8.31
C THR A 37 3.18 4.69 -8.89
N LEU A 38 2.53 3.61 -8.46
CA LEU A 38 2.74 2.26 -8.97
C LEU A 38 2.38 2.13 -10.44
N SER A 39 1.37 2.85 -10.92
CA SER A 39 0.96 2.80 -12.33
C SER A 39 2.02 3.31 -13.30
N THR A 40 3.08 3.95 -12.83
CA THR A 40 4.21 4.39 -13.66
C THR A 40 5.24 3.29 -13.94
N LEU A 41 5.15 2.16 -13.23
CA LEU A 41 6.10 1.06 -13.35
C LEU A 41 5.64 0.00 -14.37
N ASP A 42 6.60 -0.82 -14.80
CA ASP A 42 6.36 -2.06 -15.51
C ASP A 42 6.49 -3.24 -14.55
N PHE A 43 5.61 -4.22 -14.68
CA PHE A 43 5.58 -5.40 -13.82
C PHE A 43 5.77 -6.67 -14.67
N PRO A 44 7.00 -7.19 -14.81
CA PRO A 44 7.26 -8.47 -15.45
C PRO A 44 6.42 -9.60 -14.85
N ALA A 45 5.71 -10.33 -15.68
CA ALA A 45 4.91 -11.47 -15.24
C ALA A 45 5.77 -12.75 -15.12
N PRO A 46 5.34 -13.76 -14.32
CA PRO A 46 4.24 -13.69 -13.36
C PRO A 46 4.60 -12.84 -12.14
N MET A 47 3.59 -12.27 -11.47
CA MET A 47 3.75 -11.45 -10.27
C MET A 47 3.18 -12.15 -9.04
N LEU A 48 3.90 -12.10 -7.94
CA LEU A 48 3.41 -12.41 -6.59
C LEU A 48 3.06 -11.10 -5.89
N ASP A 49 1.82 -10.99 -5.43
CA ASP A 49 1.33 -9.98 -4.51
C ASP A 49 1.47 -10.53 -3.09
N PHE A 50 2.51 -10.10 -2.39
CA PHE A 50 2.84 -10.52 -1.04
C PHE A 50 2.17 -9.59 -0.01
N GLY A 51 1.31 -10.17 0.84
CA GLY A 51 0.42 -9.42 1.71
C GLY A 51 -0.76 -8.84 0.94
N CYS A 52 -1.42 -9.65 0.14
CA CYS A 52 -2.42 -9.24 -0.85
C CYS A 52 -3.74 -8.70 -0.23
N GLY A 53 -3.96 -8.91 1.07
CA GLY A 53 -5.19 -8.51 1.75
C GLY A 53 -6.45 -9.03 1.04
N ASP A 54 -7.43 -8.15 0.85
CA ASP A 54 -8.69 -8.45 0.15
C ASP A 54 -8.62 -8.34 -1.39
N GLY A 55 -7.46 -8.00 -1.93
CA GLY A 55 -7.19 -7.88 -3.37
C GLY A 55 -7.73 -6.63 -4.07
N ARG A 56 -8.49 -5.78 -3.38
CA ARG A 56 -9.14 -4.60 -4.00
C ARG A 56 -8.16 -3.56 -4.52
N PHE A 57 -7.04 -3.40 -3.83
CA PHE A 57 -6.01 -2.45 -4.24
C PHE A 57 -5.32 -2.93 -5.52
N THR A 58 -4.92 -4.19 -5.58
CA THR A 58 -4.30 -4.82 -6.74
C THR A 58 -5.25 -4.87 -7.93
N GLU A 59 -6.55 -5.17 -7.68
CA GLU A 59 -7.58 -5.07 -8.73
C GLU A 59 -7.69 -3.65 -9.31
N ALA A 60 -7.59 -2.62 -8.48
CA ALA A 60 -7.70 -1.24 -8.92
C ALA A 60 -6.59 -0.85 -9.92
N ILE A 61 -5.38 -1.37 -9.74
CA ILE A 61 -4.21 -1.06 -10.57
C ILE A 61 -4.14 -1.95 -11.80
N PHE A 62 -4.32 -3.25 -11.62
CA PHE A 62 -4.04 -4.25 -12.66
C PHE A 62 -5.30 -4.79 -13.34
N GLY A 63 -6.48 -4.61 -12.76
CA GLY A 63 -7.68 -5.28 -13.23
C GLY A 63 -7.61 -6.80 -13.10
N LYS A 64 -8.54 -7.48 -13.76
CA LYS A 64 -8.63 -8.94 -13.75
C LYS A 64 -7.88 -9.55 -14.92
N GLN A 65 -6.63 -9.94 -14.72
CA GLN A 65 -5.78 -10.53 -15.75
C GLN A 65 -5.07 -11.79 -15.27
N ALA A 66 -4.50 -12.56 -16.19
CA ALA A 66 -3.66 -13.71 -15.84
C ALA A 66 -2.26 -13.25 -15.38
N GLY A 67 -1.57 -14.12 -14.65
CA GLY A 67 -0.19 -13.88 -14.23
C GLY A 67 -0.04 -13.22 -12.86
N ILE A 68 -1.13 -13.01 -12.10
CA ILE A 68 -1.09 -12.48 -10.74
C ILE A 68 -1.45 -13.58 -9.75
N TYR A 69 -0.60 -13.78 -8.76
CA TYR A 69 -0.75 -14.69 -7.64
C TYR A 69 -0.83 -13.87 -6.36
N GLY A 70 -1.62 -14.29 -5.38
CA GLY A 70 -1.72 -13.62 -4.09
C GLY A 70 -1.32 -14.52 -2.93
N CYS A 71 -0.72 -13.95 -1.90
CA CYS A 71 -0.61 -14.61 -0.61
C CYS A 71 -0.76 -13.62 0.54
N ASP A 72 -1.31 -14.11 1.66
CA ASP A 72 -1.47 -13.31 2.87
C ASP A 72 -1.41 -14.22 4.10
N ILE A 73 -0.88 -13.67 5.21
CA ILE A 73 -0.83 -14.37 6.50
C ILE A 73 -2.19 -14.32 7.22
N ALA A 74 -3.07 -13.39 6.87
CA ALA A 74 -4.38 -13.21 7.49
C ALA A 74 -5.46 -14.08 6.82
N PRO A 75 -5.85 -15.23 7.37
CA PRO A 75 -6.79 -16.15 6.72
C PRO A 75 -8.16 -15.51 6.42
N ARG A 76 -8.53 -14.50 7.21
CA ARG A 76 -9.81 -13.78 7.07
C ARG A 76 -9.92 -12.96 5.79
N GLU A 77 -8.79 -12.56 5.20
CA GLU A 77 -8.74 -11.75 3.96
C GLU A 77 -8.86 -12.62 2.69
N LEU A 78 -8.44 -13.89 2.76
CA LEU A 78 -8.34 -14.77 1.61
C LEU A 78 -9.66 -15.03 0.88
N PRO A 79 -10.84 -15.16 1.53
CA PRO A 79 -12.11 -15.28 0.82
C PRO A 79 -12.40 -14.08 -0.07
N ALA A 80 -12.24 -12.86 0.46
CA ALA A 80 -12.45 -11.63 -0.31
C ALA A 80 -11.44 -11.48 -1.44
N ALA A 81 -10.17 -11.86 -1.21
CA ALA A 81 -9.14 -11.88 -2.24
C ALA A 81 -9.49 -12.83 -3.40
N ARG A 82 -10.01 -14.03 -3.10
CA ARG A 82 -10.49 -14.97 -4.13
C ARG A 82 -11.68 -14.41 -4.91
N ASP A 83 -12.62 -13.81 -4.21
CA ASP A 83 -13.83 -13.23 -4.79
C ASP A 83 -13.56 -11.99 -5.64
N SER A 84 -12.42 -11.29 -5.41
CA SER A 84 -11.98 -10.15 -6.24
C SER A 84 -11.78 -10.57 -7.70
N GLY A 85 -11.36 -11.82 -7.94
CA GLY A 85 -11.08 -12.38 -9.26
C GLY A 85 -9.80 -11.83 -9.92
N VAL A 86 -8.98 -11.06 -9.20
CA VAL A 86 -7.69 -10.56 -9.70
C VAL A 86 -6.63 -11.68 -9.68
N TYR A 87 -6.69 -12.57 -8.70
CA TYR A 87 -5.73 -13.67 -8.54
C TYR A 87 -6.21 -14.95 -9.24
N ARG A 88 -6.20 -14.96 -10.56
CA ARG A 88 -6.71 -16.10 -11.35
C ARG A 88 -5.95 -17.41 -11.15
N HIS A 89 -4.71 -17.33 -10.67
CA HIS A 89 -3.87 -18.49 -10.38
C HIS A 89 -3.90 -18.92 -8.91
N GLY A 90 -4.77 -18.26 -8.12
CA GLY A 90 -5.04 -18.61 -6.73
C GLY A 90 -4.47 -17.63 -5.73
N VAL A 91 -5.07 -17.69 -4.54
CA VAL A 91 -4.64 -16.99 -3.33
C VAL A 91 -4.33 -18.04 -2.28
N GLN A 92 -3.17 -17.93 -1.66
CA GLN A 92 -2.72 -18.88 -0.65
C GLN A 92 -2.52 -18.19 0.71
N TRP A 93 -2.80 -18.93 1.77
CA TRP A 93 -2.27 -18.57 3.07
C TRP A 93 -0.76 -18.81 3.07
N ALA A 94 0.01 -17.83 3.46
CA ALA A 94 1.45 -17.98 3.59
C ALA A 94 2.01 -17.09 4.69
N ASP A 95 2.93 -17.64 5.46
CA ASP A 95 3.86 -16.90 6.29
C ASP A 95 5.05 -16.47 5.41
N GLY A 96 5.43 -15.19 5.51
CA GLY A 96 6.54 -14.63 4.74
C GLY A 96 7.90 -15.29 4.97
N HIS A 97 8.05 -16.04 6.06
CA HIS A 97 9.25 -16.82 6.35
C HIS A 97 9.37 -18.10 5.51
N HIS A 98 8.26 -18.61 4.95
CA HIS A 98 8.22 -19.84 4.16
C HIS A 98 7.14 -19.73 3.10
N LEU A 99 7.50 -19.21 1.93
CA LEU A 99 6.56 -19.06 0.82
C LEU A 99 6.36 -20.39 0.07
N PRO A 100 5.11 -20.80 -0.20
CA PRO A 100 4.78 -22.07 -0.85
C PRO A 100 5.01 -22.03 -2.37
N TYR A 101 6.06 -21.37 -2.80
CA TYR A 101 6.44 -21.24 -4.20
C TYR A 101 7.86 -21.71 -4.43
N ARG A 102 8.12 -22.25 -5.63
CA ARG A 102 9.45 -22.67 -6.05
C ARG A 102 10.37 -21.47 -6.23
N ASP A 103 11.67 -21.72 -6.21
CA ASP A 103 12.70 -20.76 -6.54
C ASP A 103 12.47 -20.16 -7.94
N SER A 104 12.74 -18.88 -8.10
CA SER A 104 12.69 -18.19 -9.39
C SER A 104 11.34 -18.30 -10.12
N ALA A 105 10.25 -18.39 -9.36
CA ALA A 105 8.90 -18.54 -9.91
C ALA A 105 8.35 -17.25 -10.53
N PHE A 106 8.77 -16.07 -10.03
CA PHE A 106 8.14 -14.81 -10.35
C PHE A 106 9.07 -13.82 -11.05
N GLY A 107 8.50 -13.09 -12.02
CA GLY A 107 9.17 -11.97 -12.66
C GLY A 107 9.11 -10.70 -11.81
N THR A 108 8.07 -10.59 -10.97
CA THR A 108 7.91 -9.53 -9.99
C THR A 108 7.43 -10.12 -8.67
N VAL A 109 8.01 -9.67 -7.57
CA VAL A 109 7.43 -9.76 -6.23
C VAL A 109 7.03 -8.35 -5.83
N TYR A 110 5.76 -8.16 -5.56
CA TYR A 110 5.15 -6.90 -5.22
C TYR A 110 4.61 -6.97 -3.80
N SER A 111 4.84 -5.94 -3.00
CA SER A 111 4.33 -5.85 -1.64
C SER A 111 3.95 -4.40 -1.32
N ASN A 112 2.68 -4.21 -0.98
CA ASN A 112 2.10 -2.90 -0.79
C ASN A 112 1.68 -2.67 0.65
N SER A 113 2.40 -1.80 1.36
CA SER A 113 2.16 -1.48 2.77
C SER A 113 2.03 -2.75 3.63
N VAL A 114 3.08 -3.57 3.64
CA VAL A 114 3.15 -4.83 4.40
C VAL A 114 4.44 -4.92 5.21
N ILE A 115 5.56 -4.59 4.59
CA ILE A 115 6.89 -4.81 5.18
C ILE A 115 7.07 -4.03 6.48
N GLU A 116 6.49 -2.83 6.57
CA GLU A 116 6.51 -1.99 7.78
C GLU A 116 5.84 -2.63 9.00
N HIS A 117 4.96 -3.61 8.78
CA HIS A 117 4.27 -4.37 9.83
C HIS A 117 5.04 -5.61 10.29
N ILE A 118 6.12 -5.96 9.61
CA ILE A 118 6.94 -7.11 9.95
C ILE A 118 8.09 -6.64 10.85
N PRO A 119 8.18 -7.10 12.12
CA PRO A 119 9.22 -6.63 13.03
C PRO A 119 10.64 -6.82 12.50
N ASP A 120 10.90 -7.97 11.87
CA ASP A 120 12.21 -8.37 11.36
C ASP A 120 12.14 -8.69 9.85
N PRO A 121 12.06 -7.69 8.96
CA PRO A 121 11.93 -7.91 7.52
C PRO A 121 13.13 -8.62 6.90
N GLN A 122 14.30 -8.58 7.55
CA GLN A 122 15.49 -9.31 7.16
C GLN A 122 15.28 -10.83 7.10
N HIS A 123 14.30 -11.38 7.82
CA HIS A 123 13.96 -12.80 7.78
C HIS A 123 12.98 -13.15 6.65
N VAL A 124 12.24 -12.17 6.13
CA VAL A 124 11.29 -12.34 5.03
C VAL A 124 11.91 -12.03 3.67
N LEU A 125 12.79 -11.04 3.61
CA LEU A 125 13.46 -10.63 2.36
C LEU A 125 14.16 -11.79 1.63
N PRO A 126 14.84 -12.77 2.31
CA PRO A 126 15.42 -13.93 1.64
C PRO A 126 14.40 -14.77 0.87
N GLU A 127 13.19 -14.96 1.41
CA GLU A 127 12.13 -15.73 0.75
C GLU A 127 11.56 -14.97 -0.44
N LEU A 128 11.34 -13.63 -0.32
CA LEU A 128 10.93 -12.79 -1.44
C LEU A 128 11.96 -12.81 -2.57
N ALA A 129 13.24 -12.76 -2.21
CA ALA A 129 14.32 -12.87 -3.18
C ALA A 129 14.45 -14.28 -3.77
N ARG A 130 14.24 -15.37 -2.98
CA ARG A 130 14.30 -16.75 -3.46
C ARG A 130 13.29 -17.01 -4.56
N VAL A 131 12.04 -16.60 -4.35
CA VAL A 131 10.96 -16.82 -5.32
C VAL A 131 11.03 -15.91 -6.54
N LEU A 132 11.80 -14.83 -6.47
CA LEU A 132 12.05 -13.92 -7.59
C LEU A 132 13.08 -14.49 -8.55
N ARG A 133 12.82 -14.49 -9.85
CA ARG A 133 13.77 -14.94 -10.87
C ARG A 133 14.96 -13.97 -11.02
N PRO A 134 16.13 -14.43 -11.47
CA PRO A 134 17.21 -13.53 -11.87
C PRO A 134 16.71 -12.45 -12.84
N GLY A 135 17.11 -11.19 -12.62
CA GLY A 135 16.62 -10.02 -13.38
C GLY A 135 15.21 -9.54 -13.00
N GLY A 136 14.48 -10.28 -12.17
CA GLY A 136 13.13 -9.92 -11.71
C GLY A 136 13.12 -8.73 -10.75
N LEU A 137 11.95 -8.15 -10.53
CA LEU A 137 11.76 -6.93 -9.74
C LEU A 137 11.14 -7.24 -8.37
N LEU A 138 11.74 -6.71 -7.31
CA LEU A 138 11.15 -6.57 -5.99
C LEU A 138 10.62 -5.14 -5.87
N VAL A 139 9.30 -4.98 -5.75
CA VAL A 139 8.63 -3.67 -5.71
C VAL A 139 7.91 -3.54 -4.37
N LEU A 140 8.35 -2.61 -3.54
CA LEU A 140 7.78 -2.35 -2.21
C LEU A 140 7.24 -0.93 -2.14
N THR A 141 6.09 -0.74 -1.51
CA THR A 141 5.64 0.55 -1.01
C THR A 141 5.52 0.49 0.50
N VAL A 142 6.09 1.47 1.18
CA VAL A 142 6.16 1.55 2.65
C VAL A 142 6.02 3.01 3.10
N PRO A 143 5.72 3.29 4.37
CA PRO A 143 5.94 4.60 4.96
C PRO A 143 7.41 4.96 4.87
N SER A 144 7.71 6.23 4.58
CA SER A 144 9.09 6.71 4.43
C SER A 144 9.78 6.92 5.78
N ASP A 145 11.10 7.11 5.74
CA ASP A 145 11.91 7.59 6.87
C ASP A 145 11.46 8.95 7.40
N ARG A 146 10.69 9.72 6.59
CA ARG A 146 10.15 11.04 6.95
C ARG A 146 8.73 10.99 7.49
N PHE A 147 8.03 9.85 7.44
CA PHE A 147 6.62 9.69 7.78
C PHE A 147 6.27 10.32 9.13
N ARG A 148 6.99 9.97 10.20
CA ARG A 148 6.66 10.45 11.56
C ARG A 148 6.73 11.97 11.69
N GLU A 149 7.73 12.60 11.10
CA GLU A 149 7.96 14.05 11.21
C GLU A 149 7.00 14.86 10.34
N LEU A 150 6.42 14.26 9.29
CA LEU A 150 5.48 14.91 8.39
C LEU A 150 4.04 14.90 8.91
N LEU A 151 3.72 14.07 9.91
CA LEU A 151 2.39 14.03 10.53
C LEU A 151 1.96 15.42 11.04
N ASP A 152 0.74 15.83 10.71
CA ASP A 152 0.18 17.12 11.15
C ASP A 152 0.15 17.22 12.68
N GLY A 153 -0.20 16.13 13.36
CA GLY A 153 -0.19 16.09 14.82
C GLY A 153 1.19 16.24 15.44
N VAL A 154 2.26 15.80 14.76
CA VAL A 154 3.64 16.04 15.20
C VAL A 154 4.05 17.49 14.97
N ARG A 155 3.74 18.05 13.79
CA ARG A 155 4.13 19.41 13.40
C ARG A 155 3.39 20.50 14.19
N THR A 156 2.18 20.22 14.65
CA THR A 156 1.35 21.15 15.42
C THR A 156 1.40 20.91 16.92
N ALA A 157 2.20 19.95 17.38
CA ALA A 157 2.34 19.65 18.79
C ALA A 157 2.96 20.83 19.57
N PRO A 158 2.46 21.12 20.78
CA PRO A 158 2.95 22.26 21.59
C PRO A 158 4.35 22.03 22.16
N THR A 159 4.80 20.78 22.27
CA THR A 159 6.11 20.40 22.80
C THR A 159 6.68 19.21 22.05
N LYS A 160 8.02 19.05 22.09
CA LYS A 160 8.69 17.86 21.53
C LYS A 160 8.18 16.56 22.14
N GLN A 161 7.87 16.55 23.44
CA GLN A 161 7.34 15.37 24.11
C GLN A 161 5.95 15.02 23.59
N ALA A 162 5.07 15.99 23.38
CA ALA A 162 3.75 15.77 22.79
C ALA A 162 3.84 15.27 21.35
N ALA A 163 4.77 15.80 20.54
CA ALA A 163 5.06 15.36 19.21
C ALA A 163 5.47 13.86 19.18
N GLU A 164 6.42 13.48 20.02
CA GLU A 164 6.89 12.09 20.09
C GLU A 164 5.80 11.14 20.60
N GLN A 165 5.01 11.55 21.59
CA GLN A 165 3.88 10.76 22.08
C GLN A 165 2.83 10.54 20.98
N TYR A 166 2.55 11.58 20.18
CA TYR A 166 1.64 11.47 19.04
C TYR A 166 2.19 10.51 17.99
N ALA A 167 3.45 10.66 17.56
CA ALA A 167 4.07 9.77 16.59
C ALA A 167 3.99 8.30 17.03
N ARG A 168 4.35 8.00 18.29
CA ARG A 168 4.22 6.64 18.86
C ARG A 168 2.78 6.12 18.85
N SER A 169 1.80 6.98 19.09
CA SER A 169 0.39 6.56 19.03
C SER A 169 -0.04 6.20 17.60
N VAL A 170 0.53 6.85 16.59
CA VAL A 170 0.32 6.51 15.18
C VAL A 170 1.02 5.20 14.83
N ASP A 171 2.28 5.01 15.26
CA ASP A 171 2.99 3.73 15.06
C ASP A 171 2.20 2.55 15.66
N GLN A 172 1.69 2.70 16.87
CA GLN A 172 0.87 1.67 17.53
C GLN A 172 -0.45 1.43 16.79
N LEU A 173 -1.13 2.49 16.33
CA LEU A 173 -2.40 2.39 15.62
C LEU A 173 -2.26 1.62 14.30
N PHE A 174 -1.17 1.86 13.57
CA PHE A 174 -0.89 1.25 12.28
C PHE A 174 0.05 0.04 12.36
N ALA A 175 0.54 -0.32 13.57
CA ALA A 175 1.51 -1.39 13.79
C ALA A 175 2.77 -1.24 12.93
N HIS A 176 3.30 -0.01 12.83
CA HIS A 176 4.56 0.25 12.15
C HIS A 176 5.74 -0.03 13.07
N HIS A 177 6.68 -0.84 12.61
CA HIS A 177 7.86 -1.25 13.39
C HIS A 177 9.12 -0.49 12.98
N HIS A 178 9.22 -0.04 11.73
CA HIS A 178 10.42 0.61 11.21
C HIS A 178 10.11 1.56 10.04
N TYR A 179 11.05 2.46 9.79
CA TYR A 179 11.02 3.46 8.72
C TYR A 179 12.44 3.57 8.15
N TYR A 180 12.75 2.76 7.17
CA TYR A 180 14.09 2.70 6.60
C TYR A 180 14.36 3.81 5.58
N THR A 181 15.55 4.39 5.66
CA THR A 181 16.11 5.28 4.66
C THR A 181 16.46 4.53 3.36
N ALA A 182 16.72 5.29 2.28
CA ALA A 182 17.18 4.70 1.03
C ALA A 182 18.48 3.91 1.17
N ASP A 183 19.41 4.36 2.05
CA ASP A 183 20.67 3.67 2.29
C ASP A 183 20.49 2.37 3.07
N GLU A 184 19.60 2.36 4.07
CA GLU A 184 19.25 1.14 4.80
C GLU A 184 18.57 0.13 3.87
N TRP A 185 17.65 0.55 2.99
CA TRP A 185 17.09 -0.32 1.96
C TRP A 185 18.15 -0.89 1.01
N ARG A 186 19.15 -0.08 0.63
CA ARG A 186 20.26 -0.56 -0.20
C ARG A 186 21.04 -1.68 0.49
N VAL A 187 21.32 -1.51 1.79
CA VAL A 187 22.01 -2.53 2.58
C VAL A 187 21.15 -3.79 2.72
N LEU A 188 19.87 -3.66 3.10
CA LEU A 188 18.95 -4.80 3.24
C LEU A 188 18.83 -5.60 1.93
N PHE A 189 18.64 -4.92 0.79
CA PHE A 189 18.54 -5.59 -0.50
C PHE A 189 19.84 -6.29 -0.91
N ALA A 190 20.99 -5.70 -0.59
CA ALA A 190 22.28 -6.32 -0.90
C ALA A 190 22.50 -7.65 -0.16
N THR A 191 21.95 -7.80 1.07
CA THR A 191 22.05 -9.06 1.83
C THR A 191 21.36 -10.25 1.15
N VAL A 192 20.43 -9.98 0.24
CA VAL A 192 19.61 -10.99 -0.46
C VAL A 192 19.84 -11.00 -1.98
N ASN A 193 21.00 -10.50 -2.42
CA ASN A 193 21.40 -10.44 -3.83
C ASN A 193 20.40 -9.65 -4.72
N VAL A 194 19.82 -8.58 -4.17
CA VAL A 194 18.95 -7.64 -4.87
C VAL A 194 19.66 -6.28 -4.93
N LYS A 195 19.78 -5.72 -6.13
CA LYS A 195 20.32 -4.37 -6.34
C LYS A 195 19.20 -3.36 -6.27
N LEU A 196 19.29 -2.39 -5.37
CA LEU A 196 18.39 -1.23 -5.35
C LEU A 196 18.54 -0.43 -6.65
N ILE A 197 17.45 -0.22 -7.38
CA ILE A 197 17.46 0.48 -8.69
C ILE A 197 16.64 1.77 -8.68
N GLU A 198 15.65 1.88 -7.80
CA GLU A 198 14.85 3.09 -7.67
C GLU A 198 14.39 3.26 -6.21
N VAL A 199 14.46 4.51 -5.72
CA VAL A 199 13.79 4.97 -4.49
C VAL A 199 13.10 6.27 -4.83
N ARG A 200 11.80 6.39 -4.49
CA ARG A 200 11.01 7.58 -4.78
C ARG A 200 9.98 7.84 -3.70
N TYR A 201 9.98 9.04 -3.15
CA TYR A 201 8.88 9.52 -2.31
C TYR A 201 7.62 9.73 -3.15
N TYR A 202 6.42 9.42 -2.61
CA TYR A 202 5.19 9.51 -3.40
C TYR A 202 3.99 10.18 -2.72
N VAL A 203 4.02 10.43 -1.40
CA VAL A 203 3.01 11.23 -0.71
C VAL A 203 3.65 12.56 -0.33
N SER A 204 3.14 13.68 -0.85
CA SER A 204 3.70 14.99 -0.49
C SER A 204 3.49 15.30 1.00
N PRO A 205 4.34 16.16 1.60
CA PRO A 205 4.17 16.57 3.00
C PRO A 205 2.76 17.12 3.29
N GLU A 206 2.19 17.89 2.37
CA GLU A 206 0.84 18.46 2.51
C GLU A 206 -0.23 17.38 2.42
N ALA A 207 -0.06 16.40 1.53
CA ALA A 207 -0.98 15.28 1.38
C ALA A 207 -0.97 14.40 2.64
N GLU A 208 0.19 14.16 3.24
CA GLU A 208 0.30 13.42 4.49
C GLU A 208 -0.33 14.16 5.66
N GLN A 209 -0.08 15.46 5.79
CA GLN A 209 -0.73 16.27 6.82
C GLN A 209 -2.25 16.26 6.65
N GLN A 210 -2.75 16.35 5.42
CA GLN A 210 -4.18 16.26 5.14
C GLN A 210 -4.72 14.86 5.48
N TRP A 211 -3.99 13.81 5.13
CA TRP A 211 -4.30 12.43 5.52
C TRP A 211 -4.39 12.29 7.04
N ASP A 212 -3.41 12.81 7.77
CA ASP A 212 -3.36 12.72 9.24
C ASP A 212 -4.52 13.51 9.90
N ARG A 213 -4.83 14.72 9.42
CA ARG A 213 -5.99 15.48 9.88
C ARG A 213 -7.29 14.70 9.70
N MET A 214 -7.50 14.12 8.52
CA MET A 214 -8.67 13.29 8.24
C MET A 214 -8.70 12.04 9.11
N ASN A 215 -7.55 11.39 9.30
CA ASN A 215 -7.46 10.19 10.11
C ASN A 215 -7.76 10.46 11.60
N ARG A 216 -7.34 11.61 12.13
CA ARG A 216 -7.71 12.05 13.47
C ARG A 216 -9.21 12.33 13.61
N ALA A 217 -9.85 12.85 12.57
CA ALA A 217 -11.27 13.21 12.60
C ALA A 217 -12.18 11.98 12.47
N TYR A 218 -11.87 11.06 11.56
CA TYR A 218 -12.77 9.96 11.18
C TYR A 218 -12.06 8.70 10.65
N GLY A 219 -10.77 8.53 10.97
CA GLY A 219 -9.97 7.39 10.53
C GLY A 219 -10.20 6.10 11.30
N ILE A 220 -9.26 5.17 11.14
CA ILE A 220 -9.27 3.85 11.76
C ILE A 220 -9.33 3.98 13.29
N GLY A 221 -10.12 3.12 13.93
CA GLY A 221 -10.29 3.10 15.40
C GLY A 221 -11.20 4.20 15.96
N LYS A 222 -11.68 5.14 15.16
CA LYS A 222 -12.61 6.18 15.61
C LYS A 222 -14.07 5.74 15.45
N ARG A 223 -14.92 6.09 16.42
CA ARG A 223 -16.38 5.98 16.26
C ARG A 223 -16.87 7.13 15.39
N SER A 224 -16.65 7.04 14.08
CA SER A 224 -17.12 8.01 13.12
C SER A 224 -18.44 7.58 12.51
N LEU A 225 -19.21 8.56 12.00
CA LEU A 225 -20.42 8.28 11.24
C LEU A 225 -20.13 7.33 10.06
N PHE A 226 -18.99 7.50 9.39
CA PHE A 226 -18.55 6.62 8.30
C PHE A 226 -18.41 5.16 8.74
N ASN A 227 -17.81 4.91 9.91
CA ASN A 227 -17.63 3.55 10.43
C ASN A 227 -18.97 2.92 10.84
N VAL A 228 -19.90 3.71 11.39
CA VAL A 228 -21.26 3.24 11.71
C VAL A 228 -21.99 2.88 10.43
N LEU A 229 -22.00 3.77 9.45
CA LEU A 229 -22.64 3.54 8.14
C LEU A 229 -21.99 2.37 7.38
N ALA A 230 -20.69 2.13 7.52
CA ALA A 230 -20.00 1.00 6.90
C ALA A 230 -20.23 -0.34 7.59
N SER A 231 -20.96 -0.37 8.71
CA SER A 231 -21.19 -1.62 9.45
C SER A 231 -21.94 -2.65 8.61
N PRO A 232 -21.65 -3.97 8.78
CA PRO A 232 -22.31 -5.03 8.00
C PRO A 232 -23.84 -4.99 8.08
N ARG A 233 -24.39 -4.61 9.25
CA ARG A 233 -25.84 -4.52 9.49
C ARG A 233 -26.51 -3.45 8.63
N LEU A 234 -25.86 -2.34 8.38
CA LEU A 234 -26.40 -1.25 7.58
C LEU A 234 -26.10 -1.42 6.08
N ARG A 235 -25.06 -2.16 5.73
CA ARG A 235 -24.73 -2.45 4.32
C ARG A 235 -25.84 -3.15 3.56
N SER A 236 -26.64 -4.00 4.24
CA SER A 236 -27.77 -4.69 3.63
C SER A 236 -28.90 -3.77 3.13
N LEU A 237 -28.93 -2.50 3.55
CA LEU A 237 -29.93 -1.51 3.15
C LEU A 237 -29.68 -0.90 1.75
N GLY A 238 -28.63 -1.28 1.05
CA GLY A 238 -28.40 -0.92 -0.37
C GLY A 238 -27.99 0.54 -0.65
N TYR A 239 -27.78 1.38 0.37
CA TYR A 239 -27.43 2.82 0.20
C TYR A 239 -25.98 3.11 -0.17
N GLN A 240 -25.13 2.09 -0.22
CA GLN A 240 -23.67 2.25 -0.39
C GLN A 240 -23.29 3.05 -1.63
N SER A 241 -23.96 2.82 -2.76
CA SER A 241 -23.68 3.54 -4.00
C SER A 241 -24.03 5.02 -3.90
N ALA A 242 -25.10 5.37 -3.17
CA ALA A 242 -25.47 6.77 -2.92
C ALA A 242 -24.46 7.45 -2.01
N MET A 243 -24.03 6.78 -0.93
CA MET A 243 -23.01 7.28 -0.03
C MET A 243 -21.65 7.44 -0.73
N ALA A 244 -21.24 6.45 -1.53
CA ALA A 244 -20.02 6.53 -2.32
C ALA A 244 -20.03 7.73 -3.27
N ARG A 245 -21.17 8.00 -3.92
CA ARG A 245 -21.35 9.18 -4.77
C ARG A 245 -21.28 10.47 -3.95
N LEU A 246 -21.99 10.57 -2.85
CA LEU A 246 -22.01 11.76 -1.98
C LEU A 246 -20.60 12.09 -1.46
N VAL A 247 -19.87 11.09 -0.94
CA VAL A 247 -18.50 11.27 -0.45
C VAL A 247 -17.55 11.65 -1.57
N HIS A 248 -17.66 10.99 -2.73
CA HIS A 248 -16.89 11.32 -3.91
C HIS A 248 -17.13 12.80 -4.31
N ASP A 249 -18.38 13.21 -4.56
CA ASP A 249 -18.71 14.55 -5.05
C ASP A 249 -18.30 15.64 -4.04
N ARG A 250 -18.34 15.32 -2.73
CA ARG A 250 -17.91 16.23 -1.67
C ARG A 250 -16.40 16.41 -1.58
N LEU A 251 -15.63 15.32 -1.77
CA LEU A 251 -14.21 15.31 -1.47
C LEU A 251 -13.31 15.38 -2.71
N ILE A 252 -13.80 15.04 -3.90
CA ILE A 252 -12.96 14.95 -5.11
C ILE A 252 -12.21 16.27 -5.39
N THR A 253 -12.90 17.39 -5.36
CA THR A 253 -12.29 18.70 -5.61
C THR A 253 -11.36 19.14 -4.47
N GLN A 254 -11.71 18.83 -3.23
CA GLN A 254 -10.92 19.19 -2.05
C GLN A 254 -9.61 18.39 -1.98
N LEU A 255 -9.62 17.11 -2.41
CA LEU A 255 -8.45 16.23 -2.32
C LEU A 255 -7.60 16.23 -3.59
N ARG A 256 -8.12 16.75 -4.70
CA ARG A 256 -7.42 16.82 -5.98
C ARG A 256 -6.04 17.49 -5.88
N PRO A 257 -5.84 18.64 -5.23
CA PRO A 257 -4.53 19.26 -5.10
C PRO A 257 -3.49 18.37 -4.42
N TYR A 258 -3.88 17.57 -3.43
CA TYR A 258 -2.99 16.65 -2.72
C TYR A 258 -2.66 15.42 -3.58
N TYR A 259 -3.63 14.92 -4.34
CA TYR A 259 -3.42 13.81 -5.28
C TYR A 259 -2.51 14.20 -6.45
N ASP A 260 -2.62 15.43 -6.95
CA ASP A 260 -1.85 15.92 -8.09
C ASP A 260 -0.51 16.54 -7.69
N ALA A 261 -0.23 16.66 -6.39
CA ALA A 261 1.02 17.21 -5.88
C ALA A 261 2.22 16.44 -6.42
N ARG A 262 3.26 17.17 -6.83
CA ARG A 262 4.55 16.58 -7.18
C ARG A 262 5.36 16.37 -5.91
N VAL A 263 6.03 15.24 -5.85
CA VAL A 263 6.93 14.88 -4.75
C VAL A 263 8.33 14.69 -5.31
N THR A 264 9.33 15.30 -4.69
CA THR A 264 10.73 15.21 -5.11
C THR A 264 11.58 14.52 -4.04
N ASP A 265 12.05 15.26 -3.06
CA ASP A 265 13.10 14.83 -2.15
C ASP A 265 12.59 14.47 -0.75
N CYS A 266 11.29 14.65 -0.48
CA CYS A 266 10.69 14.40 0.81
C CYS A 266 9.20 14.08 0.65
N GLY A 267 8.73 13.05 1.35
CA GLY A 267 7.32 12.66 1.34
C GLY A 267 7.06 11.51 2.32
N GLY A 268 5.80 11.29 2.64
CA GLY A 268 5.37 10.32 3.65
C GLY A 268 5.41 8.86 3.21
N GLY A 269 5.26 8.59 1.92
CA GLY A 269 5.37 7.24 1.36
C GLY A 269 6.66 7.07 0.55
N LEU A 270 7.21 5.87 0.55
CA LEU A 270 8.42 5.49 -0.16
C LEU A 270 8.17 4.29 -1.06
N LEU A 271 8.40 4.47 -2.36
CA LEU A 271 8.52 3.39 -3.33
C LEU A 271 9.97 2.92 -3.36
N VAL A 272 10.17 1.63 -3.22
CA VAL A 272 11.49 0.98 -3.23
C VAL A 272 11.47 -0.12 -4.27
N VAL A 273 12.33 -0.02 -5.29
CA VAL A 273 12.42 -1.02 -6.36
C VAL A 273 13.82 -1.61 -6.40
N GLY A 274 13.89 -2.92 -6.31
CA GLY A 274 15.12 -3.69 -6.46
C GLY A 274 15.06 -4.64 -7.64
N ARG A 275 16.23 -4.99 -8.18
CA ARG A 275 16.40 -6.01 -9.22
C ARG A 275 17.26 -7.14 -8.70
N LYS A 276 16.76 -8.37 -8.75
CA LYS A 276 17.55 -9.55 -8.40
C LYS A 276 18.72 -9.70 -9.36
N LEU A 277 19.93 -9.85 -8.79
CA LEU A 277 21.14 -10.15 -9.57
C LEU A 277 21.15 -11.61 -10.01
N ASN A 278 22.01 -11.94 -10.97
CA ASN A 278 22.19 -13.31 -11.46
C ASN A 278 22.89 -14.20 -10.44
#